data_1c7c9c7bf7c87516b9c7661575f702e0
#
_entry.id   1c7c9c7bf7c87516b9c7661575f702e0
#
_cell.length_a   1.000
_cell.length_b   1.000
_cell.length_c   1.000
_cell.angle_alpha   90.00
_cell.angle_beta   90.00
_cell.angle_gamma   90.00
#
_symmetry.space_group_name_H-M   'P 1'
#
loop_
_entity.id
_entity.type
_entity.pdbx_description
1 polymer ?
#
loop_
_entity_poly.entity_id
_entity_poly.type
_entity_poly.pdbx_seq_one_letter_code
_entity_poly.pdbx_strand_id
1 'polypeptide(L)'
;MKIAVLIPSEKQKEQAGVRIRYDRIAEPLKALGHSLELIPIQSLTEAQSRKHDVFLVSKCYDARAPLAAMHLAAAGKFVGVDLFDDYFSQRQDSRFIRLRHWLRAMLGHCSFILCTTARMAAVAGPYRSDLPIHVMNDPGPGIDGDRLVEAVRGKWAVARDSRRLSVAWFGMGDNPSFPVGLHDLVAYGGELDRLRGQGYEIHLDILTNRRALTPAALAAVRQLATPYRIDEWTEEGERELLARSLLGFLPVNSQPFSIAKSLNRAVSALASGTQVLSPGFPLYAALSPFIYRDSRQFVDDLQSGDLALREATVPQLLQKLSQVADAGKEASGLAGFLQHLRRPIASPAVAKRIAVIHGKDTLGDIHKLAQKLGAYSVASPFAGASLNYDIRFDPQADGRGYDVLLSGKVAGALSPALQRKLIPFGTILNTEYQVLRSAEIAPDLAPKGLALARHPSLACQTAAYPEVMGSVVSVLERLFPEVCCVFAEQNKNIPWHARYGEAQECVAGAA
;
A
#
# COMPACT_ATOMS: atom_id res chain seq x y z
N MET A 1 -17.24 18.76 9.47
CA MET A 1 -16.54 18.68 8.16
C MET A 1 -17.10 17.54 7.34
N LYS A 2 -17.12 17.69 6.02
CA LYS A 2 -17.47 16.63 5.07
C LYS A 2 -16.21 16.02 4.51
N ILE A 3 -15.99 14.73 4.79
CA ILE A 3 -14.77 13.99 4.44
C ILE A 3 -15.09 13.06 3.28
N ALA A 4 -14.34 13.13 2.20
CA ALA A 4 -14.36 12.18 1.10
C ALA A 4 -13.11 11.29 1.15
N VAL A 5 -13.29 9.98 1.04
CA VAL A 5 -12.18 9.03 0.87
C VAL A 5 -12.16 8.59 -0.59
N LEU A 6 -11.12 8.95 -1.32
CA LEU A 6 -10.90 8.53 -2.69
C LEU A 6 -10.30 7.13 -2.72
N ILE A 7 -11.02 6.18 -3.27
CA ILE A 7 -10.66 4.77 -3.37
C ILE A 7 -10.45 4.37 -4.84
N PRO A 8 -9.68 3.29 -5.14
CA PRO A 8 -9.35 2.91 -6.52
C PRO A 8 -10.57 2.59 -7.41
N SER A 9 -11.59 1.93 -6.85
CA SER A 9 -12.79 1.50 -7.58
C SER A 9 -13.94 1.16 -6.62
N GLU A 10 -15.16 0.97 -7.14
CA GLU A 10 -16.32 0.52 -6.36
C GLU A 10 -16.06 -0.81 -5.62
N LYS A 11 -15.37 -1.75 -6.24
CA LYS A 11 -15.01 -3.04 -5.62
C LYS A 11 -14.18 -2.91 -4.34
N GLN A 12 -13.51 -1.76 -4.15
CA GLN A 12 -12.70 -1.52 -2.94
C GLN A 12 -13.57 -1.24 -1.71
N LYS A 13 -14.82 -0.87 -1.87
CA LYS A 13 -15.76 -0.64 -0.76
C LYS A 13 -15.93 -1.91 0.10
N GLU A 14 -15.94 -3.06 -0.54
CA GLU A 14 -16.12 -4.37 0.13
C GLU A 14 -14.82 -4.93 0.70
N GLN A 15 -13.68 -4.29 0.44
CA GLN A 15 -12.39 -4.79 0.93
C GLN A 15 -12.19 -4.52 2.41
N ALA A 16 -11.58 -5.45 3.13
CA ALA A 16 -11.28 -5.34 4.56
C ALA A 16 -10.61 -4.01 4.94
N GLY A 17 -9.70 -3.50 4.11
CA GLY A 17 -9.02 -2.23 4.36
C GLY A 17 -9.97 -1.02 4.42
N VAL A 18 -11.06 -1.01 3.64
CA VAL A 18 -12.07 0.05 3.68
C VAL A 18 -13.02 -0.16 4.86
N ARG A 19 -13.59 -1.36 4.98
CA ARG A 19 -14.52 -1.70 6.06
C ARG A 19 -13.93 -1.45 7.45
N ILE A 20 -12.75 -1.96 7.70
CA ILE A 20 -12.12 -1.84 9.02
C ILE A 20 -11.77 -0.37 9.31
N ARG A 21 -11.22 0.33 8.32
CA ARG A 21 -10.63 1.64 8.54
C ARG A 21 -11.62 2.79 8.47
N TYR A 22 -12.61 2.71 7.58
CA TYR A 22 -13.53 3.83 7.33
C TYR A 22 -14.97 3.54 7.78
N ASP A 23 -15.52 2.35 7.49
CA ASP A 23 -16.90 2.08 7.85
C ASP A 23 -17.08 2.01 9.38
N ARG A 24 -16.10 1.47 10.11
CA ARG A 24 -16.15 1.39 11.58
C ARG A 24 -16.09 2.74 12.27
N ILE A 25 -15.48 3.76 11.67
CA ILE A 25 -15.47 5.14 12.23
C ILE A 25 -16.58 6.01 11.68
N ALA A 26 -17.36 5.58 10.69
CA ALA A 26 -18.35 6.43 10.02
C ALA A 26 -19.45 6.92 10.98
N GLU A 27 -20.07 6.03 11.76
CA GLU A 27 -21.08 6.41 12.74
C GLU A 27 -20.50 7.22 13.92
N PRO A 28 -19.34 6.86 14.54
CA PRO A 28 -18.67 7.74 15.49
C PRO A 28 -18.36 9.14 14.95
N LEU A 29 -17.89 9.27 13.71
CA LEU A 29 -17.65 10.58 13.08
C LEU A 29 -18.96 11.36 12.91
N LYS A 30 -20.03 10.68 12.52
CA LYS A 30 -21.36 11.30 12.37
C LYS A 30 -21.90 11.82 13.71
N ALA A 31 -21.68 11.08 14.79
CA ALA A 31 -22.03 11.53 16.14
C ALA A 31 -21.26 12.80 16.55
N LEU A 32 -20.05 13.01 16.01
CA LEU A 32 -19.24 14.23 16.17
C LEU A 32 -19.62 15.36 15.19
N GLY A 33 -20.67 15.21 14.40
CA GLY A 33 -21.10 16.21 13.40
C GLY A 33 -20.26 16.22 12.12
N HIS A 34 -19.57 15.13 11.80
CA HIS A 34 -18.83 14.96 10.56
C HIS A 34 -19.49 13.92 9.65
N SER A 35 -19.22 13.96 8.36
CA SER A 35 -19.66 12.92 7.43
C SER A 35 -18.48 12.34 6.67
N LEU A 36 -18.55 11.04 6.37
CA LEU A 36 -17.55 10.32 5.58
C LEU A 36 -18.23 9.68 4.37
N GLU A 37 -17.70 9.92 3.18
CA GLU A 37 -18.20 9.37 1.91
C GLU A 37 -17.07 8.69 1.15
N LEU A 38 -17.28 7.43 0.70
CA LEU A 38 -16.33 6.68 -0.12
C LEU A 38 -16.60 6.97 -1.59
N ILE A 39 -15.63 7.53 -2.29
CA ILE A 39 -15.75 7.93 -3.70
C ILE A 39 -14.69 7.22 -4.53
N PRO A 40 -15.05 6.38 -5.52
CA PRO A 40 -14.09 5.91 -6.49
C PRO A 40 -13.40 7.07 -7.19
N ILE A 41 -12.08 7.08 -7.22
CA ILE A 41 -11.33 8.23 -7.76
C ILE A 41 -11.73 8.58 -9.20
N GLN A 42 -12.09 7.58 -10.01
CA GLN A 42 -12.58 7.79 -11.37
C GLN A 42 -13.95 8.46 -11.45
N SER A 43 -14.71 8.44 -10.35
CA SER A 43 -16.03 9.05 -10.25
C SER A 43 -15.99 10.47 -9.69
N LEU A 44 -14.82 10.95 -9.23
CA LEU A 44 -14.68 12.30 -8.72
C LEU A 44 -15.08 13.34 -9.77
N THR A 45 -15.93 14.28 -9.36
CA THR A 45 -16.45 15.38 -10.19
C THR A 45 -16.19 16.72 -9.53
N GLU A 46 -16.28 17.79 -10.28
CA GLU A 46 -16.19 19.16 -9.76
C GLU A 46 -17.28 19.44 -8.69
N ALA A 47 -18.48 18.91 -8.87
CA ALA A 47 -19.56 19.04 -7.88
C ALA A 47 -19.21 18.35 -6.56
N GLN A 48 -18.62 17.17 -6.60
CA GLN A 48 -18.13 16.46 -5.40
C GLN A 48 -16.94 17.18 -4.77
N SER A 49 -16.04 17.77 -5.58
CA SER A 49 -14.93 18.55 -5.05
C SER A 49 -15.41 19.77 -4.26
N ARG A 50 -16.53 20.40 -4.67
CA ARG A 50 -17.14 21.53 -3.94
C ARG A 50 -17.88 21.09 -2.67
N LYS A 51 -18.47 19.89 -2.68
CA LYS A 51 -19.31 19.36 -1.57
C LYS A 51 -18.51 19.05 -0.31
N HIS A 52 -17.26 18.60 -0.45
CA HIS A 52 -16.44 18.11 0.65
C HIS A 52 -15.34 19.10 1.04
N ASP A 53 -14.91 19.01 2.31
CA ASP A 53 -13.87 19.88 2.89
C ASP A 53 -12.51 19.19 2.88
N VAL A 54 -12.51 17.88 3.12
CA VAL A 54 -11.32 17.03 3.29
C VAL A 54 -11.39 15.87 2.31
N PHE A 55 -10.26 15.57 1.68
CA PHE A 55 -10.09 14.43 0.77
C PHE A 55 -8.95 13.56 1.24
N LEU A 56 -9.23 12.28 1.53
CA LEU A 56 -8.26 11.26 1.85
C LEU A 56 -8.03 10.35 0.63
N VAL A 57 -6.82 10.27 0.13
CA VAL A 57 -6.48 9.36 -0.97
C VAL A 57 -5.99 8.04 -0.38
N SER A 58 -6.77 6.98 -0.61
CA SER A 58 -6.55 5.65 -0.03
C SER A 58 -6.27 4.61 -1.10
N LYS A 59 -5.09 4.00 -1.07
CA LYS A 59 -4.67 2.90 -1.99
C LYS A 59 -4.77 3.20 -3.49
N CYS A 60 -4.89 4.43 -3.89
CA CYS A 60 -4.88 4.87 -5.30
C CYS A 60 -3.45 5.10 -5.77
N TYR A 61 -2.70 4.05 -6.06
CA TYR A 61 -1.27 4.10 -6.40
C TYR A 61 -0.99 4.36 -7.88
N ASP A 62 -1.84 5.10 -8.56
CA ASP A 62 -1.69 5.48 -9.96
C ASP A 62 -1.74 7.00 -10.17
N ALA A 63 -1.54 7.44 -11.40
CA ALA A 63 -1.43 8.84 -11.78
C ALA A 63 -2.69 9.68 -11.53
N ARG A 64 -3.86 9.05 -11.39
CA ARG A 64 -5.12 9.76 -11.07
C ARG A 64 -5.06 10.41 -9.69
N ALA A 65 -4.35 9.79 -8.75
CA ALA A 65 -4.27 10.30 -7.39
C ALA A 65 -3.50 11.63 -7.29
N PRO A 66 -2.28 11.78 -7.81
CA PRO A 66 -1.60 13.08 -7.84
C PRO A 66 -2.39 14.14 -8.61
N LEU A 67 -3.07 13.78 -9.72
CA LEU A 67 -3.93 14.70 -10.45
C LEU A 67 -5.08 15.22 -9.59
N ALA A 68 -5.82 14.31 -8.94
CA ALA A 68 -6.91 14.68 -8.06
C ALA A 68 -6.41 15.54 -6.89
N ALA A 69 -5.28 15.15 -6.27
CA ALA A 69 -4.67 15.88 -5.18
C ALA A 69 -4.28 17.31 -5.58
N MET A 70 -3.66 17.48 -6.73
CA MET A 70 -3.31 18.79 -7.28
C MET A 70 -4.54 19.67 -7.49
N HIS A 71 -5.58 19.13 -8.12
CA HIS A 71 -6.84 19.87 -8.37
C HIS A 71 -7.49 20.30 -7.05
N LEU A 72 -7.63 19.39 -6.10
CA LEU A 72 -8.26 19.64 -4.82
C LEU A 72 -7.46 20.63 -3.95
N ALA A 73 -6.14 20.53 -3.94
CA ALA A 73 -5.28 21.48 -3.25
C ALA A 73 -5.39 22.88 -3.85
N ALA A 74 -5.41 23.00 -5.19
CA ALA A 74 -5.63 24.27 -5.88
C ALA A 74 -6.98 24.91 -5.55
N ALA A 75 -8.00 24.07 -5.30
CA ALA A 75 -9.32 24.50 -4.84
C ALA A 75 -9.38 24.82 -3.33
N GLY A 76 -8.23 24.82 -2.63
CA GLY A 76 -8.16 25.12 -1.19
C GLY A 76 -8.76 24.04 -0.29
N LYS A 77 -8.81 22.79 -0.76
CA LYS A 77 -9.28 21.65 0.02
C LYS A 77 -8.15 21.03 0.83
N PHE A 78 -8.49 20.45 1.99
CA PHE A 78 -7.55 19.60 2.70
C PHE A 78 -7.37 18.28 1.96
N VAL A 79 -6.15 17.95 1.59
CA VAL A 79 -5.81 16.70 0.92
C VAL A 79 -4.86 15.91 1.79
N GLY A 80 -5.21 14.67 2.07
CA GLY A 80 -4.34 13.74 2.78
C GLY A 80 -4.13 12.46 1.98
N VAL A 81 -3.01 11.79 2.23
CA VAL A 81 -2.75 10.43 1.75
C VAL A 81 -2.78 9.47 2.94
N ASP A 82 -3.48 8.35 2.79
CA ASP A 82 -3.55 7.31 3.82
C ASP A 82 -2.65 6.12 3.46
N LEU A 83 -1.64 5.87 4.30
CA LEU A 83 -0.59 4.89 4.08
C LEU A 83 -0.77 3.66 4.99
N PHE A 84 -0.98 2.51 4.35
CA PHE A 84 -1.29 1.23 5.01
C PHE A 84 -0.11 0.27 5.06
N ASP A 85 0.66 0.23 3.98
CA ASP A 85 1.63 -0.80 3.69
C ASP A 85 3.00 -0.21 3.41
N ASP A 86 4.06 -0.80 3.96
CA ASP A 86 5.41 -0.31 3.75
C ASP A 86 6.01 -0.81 2.42
N TYR A 87 5.73 -0.07 1.37
CA TYR A 87 6.40 -0.14 0.07
C TYR A 87 7.47 0.96 -0.10
N PHE A 88 7.75 1.73 0.94
CA PHE A 88 8.46 3.01 0.84
C PHE A 88 9.79 3.04 1.57
N SER A 89 9.99 2.21 2.60
CA SER A 89 11.21 2.22 3.43
C SER A 89 12.43 1.67 2.72
N GLN A 90 12.26 0.74 1.79
CA GLN A 90 13.37 0.11 1.06
C GLN A 90 13.83 1.02 -0.09
N ARG A 91 14.64 2.02 0.23
CA ARG A 91 15.04 3.09 -0.71
C ARG A 91 15.83 2.59 -1.91
N GLN A 92 16.60 1.52 -1.76
CA GLN A 92 17.44 0.93 -2.81
C GLN A 92 16.71 -0.14 -3.64
N ASP A 93 15.55 -0.61 -3.20
CA ASP A 93 14.80 -1.62 -3.93
C ASP A 93 14.07 -0.99 -5.12
N SER A 94 14.54 -1.35 -6.33
CA SER A 94 14.00 -0.84 -7.60
C SER A 94 12.55 -1.22 -7.84
N ARG A 95 12.07 -2.33 -7.26
CA ARG A 95 10.68 -2.78 -7.39
C ARG A 95 9.67 -1.73 -6.90
N PHE A 96 10.05 -0.90 -5.94
CA PHE A 96 9.20 0.12 -5.35
C PHE A 96 9.48 1.55 -5.83
N ILE A 97 10.35 1.72 -6.82
CA ILE A 97 10.72 3.04 -7.32
C ILE A 97 9.51 3.86 -7.75
N ARG A 98 8.59 3.23 -8.49
CA ARG A 98 7.36 3.86 -8.94
C ARG A 98 6.49 4.35 -7.77
N LEU A 99 6.34 3.53 -6.74
CA LEU A 99 5.55 3.89 -5.56
C LEU A 99 6.20 5.02 -4.76
N ARG A 100 7.52 5.05 -4.67
CA ARG A 100 8.24 6.16 -4.04
C ARG A 100 8.08 7.48 -4.80
N HIS A 101 8.14 7.45 -6.15
CA HIS A 101 7.85 8.63 -6.97
C HIS A 101 6.40 9.07 -6.85
N TRP A 102 5.47 8.12 -6.92
CA TRP A 102 4.07 8.40 -6.68
C TRP A 102 3.86 9.09 -5.32
N LEU A 103 4.47 8.59 -4.25
CA LEU A 103 4.34 9.19 -2.93
C LEU A 103 4.88 10.63 -2.90
N ARG A 104 6.05 10.90 -3.50
CA ARG A 104 6.59 12.26 -3.59
C ARG A 104 5.66 13.19 -4.35
N ALA A 105 5.12 12.75 -5.48
CA ALA A 105 4.15 13.53 -6.26
C ALA A 105 2.89 13.84 -5.45
N MET A 106 2.36 12.83 -4.74
CA MET A 106 1.22 13.01 -3.85
C MET A 106 1.50 14.03 -2.74
N LEU A 107 2.62 13.87 -2.03
CA LEU A 107 2.97 14.72 -0.90
C LEU A 107 3.23 16.17 -1.31
N GLY A 108 3.55 16.43 -2.58
CA GLY A 108 3.62 17.79 -3.14
C GLY A 108 2.31 18.57 -3.06
N HIS A 109 1.19 17.88 -2.97
CA HIS A 109 -0.16 18.46 -2.94
C HIS A 109 -0.95 18.12 -1.67
N CYS A 110 -0.35 17.38 -0.74
CA CYS A 110 -1.00 17.01 0.52
C CYS A 110 -0.85 18.11 1.59
N SER A 111 -1.87 18.23 2.42
CA SER A 111 -1.87 19.05 3.65
C SER A 111 -1.45 18.24 4.87
N PHE A 112 -1.56 16.92 4.82
CA PHE A 112 -1.24 15.99 5.91
C PHE A 112 -1.06 14.55 5.41
N ILE A 113 -0.55 13.70 6.29
CA ILE A 113 -0.40 12.26 6.06
C ILE A 113 -1.19 11.52 7.14
N LEU A 114 -1.96 10.50 6.74
CA LEU A 114 -2.58 9.55 7.63
C LEU A 114 -1.83 8.22 7.55
N CYS A 115 -1.57 7.60 8.67
CA CYS A 115 -0.87 6.32 8.76
C CYS A 115 -1.63 5.33 9.63
N THR A 116 -1.51 4.03 9.32
CA THR A 116 -2.15 2.97 10.12
C THR A 116 -1.40 2.66 11.41
N THR A 117 -0.11 2.97 11.48
CA THR A 117 0.75 2.64 12.63
C THR A 117 1.84 3.70 12.81
N ALA A 118 2.39 3.78 14.02
CA ALA A 118 3.57 4.60 14.30
C ALA A 118 4.77 4.21 13.40
N ARG A 119 4.90 2.93 13.06
CA ARG A 119 5.93 2.47 12.12
C ARG A 119 5.73 3.08 10.73
N MET A 120 4.50 3.12 10.21
CA MET A 120 4.20 3.77 8.94
C MET A 120 4.45 5.28 9.00
N ALA A 121 4.16 5.94 10.13
CA ALA A 121 4.50 7.34 10.33
C ALA A 121 6.03 7.57 10.27
N ALA A 122 6.82 6.70 10.88
CA ALA A 122 8.28 6.76 10.80
C ALA A 122 8.82 6.53 9.37
N VAL A 123 8.14 5.70 8.57
CA VAL A 123 8.45 5.49 7.14
C VAL A 123 8.11 6.72 6.30
N ALA A 124 6.97 7.35 6.57
CA ALA A 124 6.46 8.49 5.79
C ALA A 124 7.22 9.81 6.09
N GLY A 125 7.59 10.05 7.34
CA GLY A 125 8.22 11.30 7.80
C GLY A 125 9.39 11.78 6.95
N PRO A 126 10.36 10.93 6.57
CA PRO A 126 11.49 11.34 5.74
C PRO A 126 11.14 11.79 4.31
N TYR A 127 9.92 11.54 3.82
CA TYR A 127 9.49 12.01 2.50
C TYR A 127 9.05 13.48 2.52
N ARG A 128 8.43 13.94 3.59
CA ARG A 128 7.98 15.31 3.82
C ARG A 128 7.88 15.59 5.32
N SER A 129 8.96 16.07 5.91
CA SER A 129 9.08 16.30 7.36
C SER A 129 8.25 17.51 7.86
N ASP A 130 7.84 18.39 6.95
CA ASP A 130 7.02 19.57 7.24
C ASP A 130 5.50 19.26 7.26
N LEU A 131 5.07 18.10 6.77
CA LEU A 131 3.66 17.74 6.81
C LEU A 131 3.28 17.10 8.16
N PRO A 132 2.17 17.52 8.77
CA PRO A 132 1.63 16.86 9.95
C PRO A 132 1.21 15.43 9.62
N ILE A 133 1.58 14.51 10.51
CA ILE A 133 1.25 13.09 10.40
C ILE A 133 0.32 12.70 11.53
N HIS A 134 -0.79 12.04 11.22
CA HIS A 134 -1.68 11.44 12.19
C HIS A 134 -1.65 9.93 12.09
N VAL A 135 -1.51 9.26 13.22
CA VAL A 135 -1.65 7.80 13.31
C VAL A 135 -3.07 7.49 13.74
N MET A 136 -3.84 6.91 12.84
CA MET A 136 -5.17 6.36 13.12
C MET A 136 -5.07 4.84 13.07
N ASN A 137 -5.21 4.17 14.19
CA ASN A 137 -5.19 2.72 14.24
C ASN A 137 -6.41 2.14 13.50
N ASP A 138 -6.30 0.90 13.04
CA ASP A 138 -7.45 0.21 12.49
C ASP A 138 -8.42 -0.16 13.63
N PRO A 139 -9.66 0.34 13.62
CA PRO A 139 -10.61 0.06 14.69
C PRO A 139 -11.02 -1.40 14.75
N GLY A 140 -11.24 -1.91 15.97
CA GLY A 140 -11.82 -3.23 16.22
C GLY A 140 -13.33 -3.28 15.93
N PRO A 141 -13.93 -4.47 15.96
CA PRO A 141 -15.38 -4.61 15.99
C PRO A 141 -15.93 -4.13 17.33
N GLY A 142 -17.21 -3.79 17.40
CA GLY A 142 -17.91 -3.61 18.66
C GLY A 142 -17.90 -4.91 19.47
N ILE A 143 -17.61 -4.81 20.77
CA ILE A 143 -17.47 -5.99 21.64
C ILE A 143 -18.51 -5.92 22.75
N ASP A 144 -19.30 -6.98 22.85
CA ASP A 144 -20.18 -7.25 23.99
C ASP A 144 -19.39 -8.12 25.00
N GLY A 145 -19.17 -7.60 26.20
CA GLY A 145 -18.34 -8.25 27.21
C GLY A 145 -18.93 -9.59 27.68
N ASP A 146 -20.24 -9.68 27.84
CA ASP A 146 -20.91 -10.90 28.32
C ASP A 146 -20.82 -12.01 27.26
N ARG A 147 -21.08 -11.68 26.01
CA ARG A 147 -20.91 -12.61 24.89
C ARG A 147 -19.45 -13.06 24.72
N LEU A 148 -18.50 -12.18 24.98
CA LEU A 148 -17.08 -12.52 24.94
C LEU A 148 -16.73 -13.54 26.05
N VAL A 149 -17.24 -13.35 27.26
CA VAL A 149 -17.08 -14.31 28.38
C VAL A 149 -17.66 -15.69 27.99
N GLU A 150 -18.88 -15.70 27.45
CA GLU A 150 -19.51 -16.94 26.98
C GLU A 150 -18.69 -17.63 25.89
N ALA A 151 -18.21 -16.89 24.91
CA ALA A 151 -17.38 -17.41 23.82
C ALA A 151 -16.08 -18.03 24.34
N VAL A 152 -15.38 -17.34 25.24
CA VAL A 152 -14.13 -17.81 25.85
C VAL A 152 -14.36 -19.10 26.62
N ARG A 153 -15.41 -19.13 27.48
CA ARG A 153 -15.78 -20.29 28.28
C ARG A 153 -16.18 -21.48 27.39
N GLY A 154 -17.03 -21.23 26.38
CA GLY A 154 -17.52 -22.27 25.49
C GLY A 154 -16.41 -22.93 24.66
N LYS A 155 -15.52 -22.13 24.07
CA LYS A 155 -14.39 -22.66 23.28
C LYS A 155 -13.43 -23.49 24.14
N TRP A 156 -13.15 -23.04 25.35
CA TRP A 156 -12.32 -23.78 26.29
C TRP A 156 -12.96 -25.12 26.68
N ALA A 157 -14.25 -25.14 27.02
CA ALA A 157 -14.97 -26.34 27.37
C ALA A 157 -14.95 -27.35 26.21
N VAL A 158 -15.25 -26.91 24.98
CA VAL A 158 -15.21 -27.77 23.79
C VAL A 158 -13.82 -28.39 23.59
N ALA A 159 -12.76 -27.59 23.66
CA ALA A 159 -11.39 -28.09 23.46
C ALA A 159 -10.98 -29.10 24.55
N ARG A 160 -11.29 -28.79 25.82
CA ARG A 160 -11.02 -29.67 26.95
C ARG A 160 -11.75 -31.02 26.85
N ASP A 161 -13.05 -30.99 26.56
CA ASP A 161 -13.89 -32.17 26.61
C ASP A 161 -13.71 -33.05 25.37
N SER A 162 -13.51 -32.43 24.17
CA SER A 162 -13.29 -33.18 22.92
C SER A 162 -11.83 -33.57 22.67
N ARG A 163 -10.88 -33.01 23.39
CA ARG A 163 -9.45 -33.11 23.10
C ARG A 163 -9.08 -32.67 21.68
N ARG A 164 -9.84 -31.71 21.11
CA ARG A 164 -9.63 -31.16 19.77
C ARG A 164 -9.32 -29.68 19.86
N LEU A 165 -8.27 -29.26 19.16
CA LEU A 165 -7.89 -27.86 19.00
C LEU A 165 -8.23 -27.40 17.59
N SER A 166 -9.26 -26.60 17.44
CA SER A 166 -9.53 -25.86 16.22
C SER A 166 -8.61 -24.64 16.16
N VAL A 167 -7.76 -24.59 15.13
CA VAL A 167 -6.79 -23.52 14.90
C VAL A 167 -7.20 -22.75 13.67
N ALA A 168 -7.32 -21.43 13.79
CA ALA A 168 -7.64 -20.51 12.70
C ALA A 168 -6.38 -19.84 12.16
N TRP A 169 -6.23 -19.80 10.85
CA TRP A 169 -5.37 -18.86 10.15
C TRP A 169 -6.21 -18.13 9.10
N PHE A 170 -6.14 -16.79 9.07
CA PHE A 170 -6.90 -15.99 8.11
C PHE A 170 -6.14 -14.74 7.69
N GLY A 171 -6.35 -14.33 6.46
CA GLY A 171 -5.75 -13.11 5.91
C GLY A 171 -5.31 -13.24 4.46
N MET A 172 -4.63 -12.19 3.96
CA MET A 172 -4.02 -12.21 2.64
C MET A 172 -2.90 -13.24 2.61
N GLY A 173 -3.04 -14.26 1.79
CA GLY A 173 -2.08 -15.37 1.71
C GLY A 173 -0.85 -15.08 0.86
N ASP A 174 -0.85 -13.97 0.11
CA ASP A 174 0.25 -13.61 -0.77
C ASP A 174 0.50 -12.10 -0.80
N ASN A 175 1.71 -11.74 -1.20
CA ASN A 175 2.05 -10.41 -1.66
C ASN A 175 3.01 -10.54 -2.86
N PRO A 176 2.79 -9.82 -3.97
CA PRO A 176 3.66 -9.93 -5.16
C PRO A 176 5.13 -9.58 -4.91
N SER A 177 5.41 -8.80 -3.88
CA SER A 177 6.74 -8.25 -3.62
C SER A 177 7.40 -8.80 -2.36
N PHE A 178 6.65 -9.49 -1.49
CA PHE A 178 7.16 -9.98 -0.21
C PHE A 178 6.69 -11.42 0.06
N PRO A 179 7.57 -12.30 0.54
CA PRO A 179 7.19 -13.64 0.98
C PRO A 179 6.49 -13.56 2.34
N VAL A 180 5.16 -13.40 2.32
CA VAL A 180 4.29 -13.24 3.49
C VAL A 180 3.03 -14.11 3.34
N GLY A 181 2.22 -14.16 4.36
CA GLY A 181 0.93 -14.85 4.33
C GLY A 181 1.08 -16.36 4.45
N LEU A 182 0.74 -17.14 3.42
CA LEU A 182 0.93 -18.60 3.43
C LEU A 182 2.39 -19.00 3.61
N HIS A 183 3.34 -18.17 3.15
CA HIS A 183 4.75 -18.38 3.39
C HIS A 183 5.09 -18.33 4.89
N ASP A 184 4.53 -17.35 5.63
CA ASP A 184 4.72 -17.26 7.08
C ASP A 184 4.10 -18.46 7.79
N LEU A 185 2.90 -18.87 7.37
CA LEU A 185 2.22 -20.03 7.92
C LEU A 185 3.10 -21.29 7.83
N VAL A 186 3.71 -21.53 6.68
CA VAL A 186 4.60 -22.68 6.46
C VAL A 186 5.91 -22.53 7.25
N ALA A 187 6.54 -21.35 7.21
CA ALA A 187 7.82 -21.10 7.87
C ALA A 187 7.76 -21.31 9.39
N TYR A 188 6.63 -21.02 10.00
CA TYR A 188 6.42 -21.20 11.45
C TYR A 188 5.57 -22.45 11.78
N GLY A 189 5.30 -23.34 10.82
CA GLY A 189 4.50 -24.53 10.99
C GLY A 189 4.96 -25.46 12.10
N GLY A 190 6.25 -25.48 12.42
CA GLY A 190 6.82 -26.25 13.54
C GLY A 190 6.21 -25.90 14.91
N GLU A 191 5.63 -24.71 15.08
CA GLU A 191 4.90 -24.38 16.31
C GLU A 191 3.60 -25.19 16.43
N LEU A 192 2.93 -25.45 15.32
CA LEU A 192 1.73 -26.30 15.28
C LEU A 192 2.08 -27.76 15.51
N ASP A 193 3.23 -28.22 15.00
CA ASP A 193 3.67 -29.62 15.21
C ASP A 193 3.97 -29.92 16.69
N ARG A 194 4.47 -28.94 17.45
CA ARG A 194 4.66 -29.06 18.90
C ARG A 194 3.34 -29.22 19.64
N LEU A 195 2.28 -28.57 19.20
CA LEU A 195 0.95 -28.70 19.80
C LEU A 195 0.40 -30.13 19.63
N ARG A 196 0.66 -30.79 18.51
CA ARG A 196 0.20 -32.17 18.23
C ARG A 196 0.74 -33.20 19.23
N GLY A 197 1.94 -32.98 19.73
CA GLY A 197 2.57 -33.89 20.70
C GLY A 197 1.94 -33.88 22.10
N GLN A 198 0.91 -33.05 22.36
CA GLN A 198 0.35 -32.79 23.68
C GLN A 198 -1.01 -33.50 23.95
N GLY A 199 -1.36 -34.49 23.16
CA GLY A 199 -2.58 -35.29 23.39
C GLY A 199 -3.86 -34.61 22.90
N TYR A 200 -3.74 -33.59 22.03
CA TYR A 200 -4.85 -32.95 21.33
C TYR A 200 -4.80 -33.29 19.85
N GLU A 201 -5.97 -33.55 19.26
CA GLU A 201 -6.15 -33.57 17.81
C GLU A 201 -6.23 -32.13 17.31
N ILE A 202 -5.30 -31.74 16.42
CA ILE A 202 -5.23 -30.38 15.90
C ILE A 202 -5.75 -30.35 14.47
N HIS A 203 -6.63 -29.40 14.19
CA HIS A 203 -7.10 -29.10 12.86
C HIS A 203 -6.93 -27.61 12.54
N LEU A 204 -6.24 -27.33 11.44
CA LEU A 204 -5.95 -25.97 10.98
C LEU A 204 -6.91 -25.60 9.84
N ASP A 205 -7.75 -24.60 10.08
CA ASP A 205 -8.57 -23.98 9.05
C ASP A 205 -7.90 -22.70 8.53
N ILE A 206 -7.70 -22.64 7.20
CA ILE A 206 -7.01 -21.55 6.51
C ILE A 206 -8.03 -20.81 5.64
N LEU A 207 -8.25 -19.52 5.91
CA LEU A 207 -9.05 -18.64 5.05
C LEU A 207 -8.16 -17.62 4.36
N THR A 208 -8.11 -17.63 3.03
CA THR A 208 -7.26 -16.74 2.26
C THR A 208 -7.88 -16.30 0.94
N ASN A 209 -7.29 -15.29 0.31
CA ASN A 209 -7.71 -14.83 -1.00
C ASN A 209 -7.36 -15.84 -2.10
N ARG A 210 -8.25 -16.01 -3.07
CA ARG A 210 -8.11 -16.96 -4.18
C ARG A 210 -6.79 -16.82 -4.94
N ARG A 211 -6.29 -15.60 -5.12
CA ARG A 211 -5.02 -15.34 -5.81
C ARG A 211 -3.82 -16.02 -5.14
N ALA A 212 -3.84 -16.16 -3.81
CA ALA A 212 -2.78 -16.82 -3.06
C ALA A 212 -2.69 -18.32 -3.29
N LEU A 213 -3.76 -18.95 -3.80
CA LEU A 213 -3.86 -20.41 -4.00
C LEU A 213 -3.17 -20.84 -5.29
N THR A 214 -1.89 -20.48 -5.43
CA THR A 214 -1.05 -20.92 -6.55
C THR A 214 -0.56 -22.35 -6.35
N PRO A 215 -0.20 -23.09 -7.42
CA PRO A 215 0.37 -24.45 -7.29
C PRO A 215 1.59 -24.49 -6.36
N ALA A 216 2.45 -23.49 -6.41
CA ALA A 216 3.63 -23.40 -5.55
C ALA A 216 3.26 -23.19 -4.07
N ALA A 217 2.32 -22.27 -3.78
CA ALA A 217 1.85 -22.03 -2.42
C ALA A 217 1.16 -23.27 -1.84
N LEU A 218 0.32 -23.94 -2.64
CA LEU A 218 -0.33 -25.18 -2.22
C LEU A 218 0.68 -26.30 -1.98
N ALA A 219 1.72 -26.43 -2.81
CA ALA A 219 2.80 -27.39 -2.60
C ALA A 219 3.57 -27.10 -1.29
N ALA A 220 3.80 -25.83 -0.97
CA ALA A 220 4.43 -25.44 0.29
C ALA A 220 3.53 -25.76 1.50
N VAL A 221 2.23 -25.46 1.44
CA VAL A 221 1.29 -25.75 2.54
C VAL A 221 1.16 -27.25 2.77
N ARG A 222 1.27 -28.10 1.74
CA ARG A 222 1.28 -29.57 1.88
C ARG A 222 2.45 -30.10 2.72
N GLN A 223 3.48 -29.31 2.97
CA GLN A 223 4.59 -29.69 3.85
C GLN A 223 4.22 -29.57 5.35
N LEU A 224 3.10 -28.92 5.68
CA LEU A 224 2.62 -28.89 7.05
C LEU A 224 2.23 -30.31 7.48
N ALA A 225 2.77 -30.76 8.62
CA ALA A 225 2.40 -32.06 9.19
C ALA A 225 1.01 -31.99 9.87
N THR A 226 0.55 -30.80 10.23
CA THR A 226 -0.79 -30.58 10.81
C THR A 226 -1.88 -30.72 9.76
N PRO A 227 -2.93 -31.51 10.00
CA PRO A 227 -4.10 -31.58 9.14
C PRO A 227 -4.74 -30.20 8.94
N TYR A 228 -5.07 -29.88 7.70
CA TYR A 228 -5.60 -28.55 7.39
C TYR A 228 -6.72 -28.60 6.34
N ARG A 229 -7.52 -27.55 6.34
CA ARG A 229 -8.47 -27.19 5.29
C ARG A 229 -8.19 -25.77 4.81
N ILE A 230 -8.34 -25.53 3.50
CA ILE A 230 -8.20 -24.20 2.90
C ILE A 230 -9.49 -23.83 2.20
N ASP A 231 -10.01 -22.65 2.51
CA ASP A 231 -11.17 -22.07 1.86
C ASP A 231 -10.87 -20.62 1.41
N GLU A 232 -11.67 -20.12 0.47
CA GLU A 232 -11.61 -18.72 0.07
C GLU A 232 -12.14 -17.83 1.20
N TRP A 233 -11.42 -16.75 1.47
CA TRP A 233 -11.79 -15.81 2.52
C TRP A 233 -13.08 -15.07 2.17
N THR A 234 -14.01 -15.06 3.10
CA THR A 234 -15.18 -14.19 3.15
C THR A 234 -15.30 -13.62 4.56
N GLU A 235 -15.99 -12.49 4.72
CA GLU A 235 -16.22 -11.91 6.05
C GLU A 235 -17.00 -12.84 6.96
N GLU A 236 -18.05 -13.46 6.41
CA GLU A 236 -18.86 -14.45 7.11
C GLU A 236 -18.02 -15.67 7.52
N GLY A 237 -17.23 -16.21 6.57
CA GLY A 237 -16.34 -17.33 6.85
C GLY A 237 -15.29 -17.01 7.93
N GLU A 238 -14.74 -15.78 7.96
CA GLU A 238 -13.84 -15.33 9.04
C GLU A 238 -14.57 -15.31 10.39
N ARG A 239 -15.78 -14.75 10.41
CA ARG A 239 -16.60 -14.70 11.63
C ARG A 239 -16.91 -16.11 12.16
N GLU A 240 -17.35 -17.02 11.30
CA GLU A 240 -17.64 -18.42 11.66
C GLU A 240 -16.38 -19.17 12.10
N LEU A 241 -15.26 -18.97 11.39
CA LEU A 241 -13.99 -19.57 11.75
C LEU A 241 -13.56 -19.13 13.15
N LEU A 242 -13.56 -17.83 13.41
CA LEU A 242 -13.18 -17.28 14.71
C LEU A 242 -14.17 -17.70 15.80
N ALA A 243 -15.47 -17.84 15.52
CA ALA A 243 -16.45 -18.28 16.49
C ALA A 243 -16.19 -19.71 17.02
N ARG A 244 -15.69 -20.63 16.18
CA ARG A 244 -15.44 -22.03 16.59
C ARG A 244 -14.00 -22.31 17.01
N SER A 245 -13.03 -21.46 16.66
CA SER A 245 -11.62 -21.73 16.91
C SER A 245 -11.17 -21.27 18.30
N LEU A 246 -10.49 -22.15 19.02
CA LEU A 246 -9.86 -21.80 20.29
C LEU A 246 -8.59 -20.99 20.06
N LEU A 247 -7.80 -21.30 19.03
CA LEU A 247 -6.50 -20.71 18.75
C LEU A 247 -6.45 -20.05 17.38
N GLY A 248 -6.01 -18.80 17.31
CA GLY A 248 -5.59 -18.10 16.11
C GLY A 248 -4.08 -18.19 15.94
N PHE A 249 -3.60 -18.80 14.88
CA PHE A 249 -2.19 -18.90 14.56
C PHE A 249 -1.81 -17.78 13.60
N LEU A 250 -1.13 -16.74 14.11
CA LEU A 250 -0.85 -15.49 13.38
C LEU A 250 0.65 -15.20 13.34
N PRO A 251 1.48 -16.04 12.71
CA PRO A 251 2.91 -15.81 12.60
C PRO A 251 3.23 -14.52 11.82
N VAL A 252 4.33 -13.85 12.20
CA VAL A 252 4.77 -12.62 11.57
C VAL A 252 6.27 -12.66 11.35
N ASN A 253 6.71 -12.52 10.09
CA ASN A 253 8.14 -12.38 9.80
C ASN A 253 8.64 -10.94 10.08
N SER A 254 9.96 -10.74 10.02
CA SER A 254 10.60 -9.46 10.31
C SER A 254 10.77 -8.54 9.10
N GLN A 255 10.10 -8.82 7.98
CA GLN A 255 10.22 -7.97 6.80
C GLN A 255 9.58 -6.60 7.02
N PRO A 256 10.10 -5.53 6.40
CA PRO A 256 9.55 -4.18 6.53
C PRO A 256 8.05 -4.10 6.29
N PHE A 257 7.56 -4.81 5.28
CA PHE A 257 6.13 -4.90 4.98
C PHE A 257 5.30 -5.49 6.14
N SER A 258 5.80 -6.56 6.78
CA SER A 258 5.10 -7.26 7.86
C SER A 258 5.10 -6.47 9.17
N ILE A 259 6.22 -5.83 9.50
CA ILE A 259 6.38 -5.09 10.77
C ILE A 259 5.65 -3.75 10.80
N ALA A 260 5.18 -3.28 9.64
CA ALA A 260 4.40 -2.04 9.52
C ALA A 260 2.88 -2.25 9.58
N LYS A 261 2.42 -3.52 9.64
CA LYS A 261 0.99 -3.87 9.66
C LYS A 261 0.31 -3.44 10.95
N SER A 262 -1.01 -3.26 10.86
CA SER A 262 -1.87 -2.98 12.00
C SER A 262 -2.15 -4.23 12.85
N LEU A 263 -2.77 -4.03 14.00
CA LEU A 263 -3.12 -5.08 14.96
C LEU A 263 -4.39 -5.85 14.59
N ASN A 264 -5.07 -5.50 13.50
CA ASN A 264 -6.45 -5.88 13.22
C ASN A 264 -6.72 -7.39 13.32
N ARG A 265 -5.82 -8.27 12.83
CA ARG A 265 -6.02 -9.73 12.92
C ARG A 265 -6.04 -10.23 14.36
N ALA A 266 -5.10 -9.78 15.19
CA ALA A 266 -5.09 -10.15 16.61
C ALA A 266 -6.30 -9.55 17.34
N VAL A 267 -6.68 -8.31 17.02
CA VAL A 267 -7.89 -7.67 17.56
C VAL A 267 -9.14 -8.47 17.21
N SER A 268 -9.32 -8.87 15.93
CA SER A 268 -10.46 -9.68 15.51
C SER A 268 -10.51 -11.04 16.23
N ALA A 269 -9.37 -11.72 16.34
CA ALA A 269 -9.29 -13.01 17.05
C ALA A 269 -9.65 -12.87 18.52
N LEU A 270 -9.01 -11.94 19.23
CA LEU A 270 -9.25 -11.72 20.68
C LEU A 270 -10.67 -11.25 20.96
N ALA A 271 -11.22 -10.35 20.12
CA ALA A 271 -12.60 -9.88 20.22
C ALA A 271 -13.65 -10.99 20.02
N SER A 272 -13.25 -12.08 19.37
CA SER A 272 -14.09 -13.27 19.18
C SER A 272 -13.85 -14.35 20.26
N GLY A 273 -13.05 -14.08 21.28
CA GLY A 273 -12.70 -15.05 22.33
C GLY A 273 -11.71 -16.14 21.89
N THR A 274 -10.91 -15.86 20.85
CA THR A 274 -9.89 -16.76 20.32
C THR A 274 -8.53 -16.40 20.90
N GLN A 275 -7.79 -17.37 21.47
CA GLN A 275 -6.40 -17.22 21.88
C GLN A 275 -5.53 -16.88 20.68
N VAL A 276 -4.42 -16.18 20.86
CA VAL A 276 -3.54 -15.83 19.76
C VAL A 276 -2.12 -16.36 20.00
N LEU A 277 -1.65 -17.21 19.09
CA LEU A 277 -0.25 -17.63 18.99
C LEU A 277 0.41 -16.93 17.81
N SER A 278 1.36 -16.06 18.11
CA SER A 278 2.06 -15.25 17.10
C SER A 278 3.57 -15.34 17.25
N PRO A 279 4.20 -16.39 16.69
CA PRO A 279 5.65 -16.48 16.65
C PRO A 279 6.26 -15.49 15.67
N GLY A 280 7.58 -15.27 15.80
CA GLY A 280 8.35 -14.38 14.94
C GLY A 280 8.39 -12.94 15.44
N PHE A 281 8.20 -11.93 14.59
CA PHE A 281 8.26 -10.52 14.97
C PHE A 281 7.11 -10.14 15.92
N PRO A 282 7.37 -9.36 17.00
CA PRO A 282 6.37 -9.01 18.02
C PRO A 282 5.40 -7.90 17.56
N LEU A 283 4.74 -8.08 16.42
CA LEU A 283 3.81 -7.10 15.86
C LEU A 283 2.71 -6.70 16.86
N TYR A 284 2.23 -7.68 17.63
CA TYR A 284 1.11 -7.50 18.58
C TYR A 284 1.57 -7.19 20.00
N ALA A 285 2.77 -6.61 20.20
CA ALA A 285 3.32 -6.31 21.52
C ALA A 285 2.40 -5.43 22.39
N ALA A 286 1.60 -4.54 21.80
CA ALA A 286 0.60 -3.75 22.52
C ALA A 286 -0.50 -4.59 23.18
N LEU A 287 -0.68 -5.84 22.72
CA LEU A 287 -1.62 -6.82 23.26
C LEU A 287 -0.90 -7.97 24.00
N SER A 288 0.37 -7.81 24.36
CA SER A 288 1.25 -8.85 24.91
C SER A 288 0.67 -9.74 26.00
N PRO A 289 -0.19 -9.28 26.92
CA PRO A 289 -0.79 -10.16 27.94
C PRO A 289 -1.69 -11.26 27.34
N PHE A 290 -2.12 -11.11 26.09
CA PHE A 290 -3.04 -12.02 25.41
C PHE A 290 -2.42 -12.70 24.18
N ILE A 291 -1.09 -12.54 23.99
CA ILE A 291 -0.38 -13.07 22.81
C ILE A 291 0.67 -14.07 23.27
N TYR A 292 0.46 -15.32 22.90
CA TYR A 292 1.49 -16.33 23.01
C TYR A 292 2.57 -16.12 21.94
N ARG A 293 3.83 -16.20 22.36
CA ARG A 293 4.98 -16.03 21.48
C ARG A 293 5.53 -17.35 20.96
N ASP A 294 5.30 -18.41 21.70
CA ASP A 294 5.65 -19.77 21.35
C ASP A 294 4.57 -20.75 21.84
N SER A 295 4.58 -21.94 21.27
CA SER A 295 3.59 -22.96 21.55
C SER A 295 3.75 -23.62 22.94
N ARG A 296 4.92 -23.55 23.58
CA ARG A 296 5.18 -24.18 24.88
C ARG A 296 4.35 -23.48 25.96
N GLN A 297 4.45 -22.16 26.02
CA GLN A 297 3.66 -21.38 26.98
C GLN A 297 2.16 -21.64 26.79
N PHE A 298 1.69 -21.66 25.54
CA PHE A 298 0.28 -21.96 25.27
C PHE A 298 -0.12 -23.35 25.78
N VAL A 299 0.75 -24.37 25.60
CA VAL A 299 0.50 -25.74 26.08
C VAL A 299 0.44 -25.82 27.59
N ASP A 300 1.38 -25.16 28.26
CA ASP A 300 1.44 -25.14 29.72
C ASP A 300 0.15 -24.53 30.31
N ASP A 301 -0.27 -23.39 29.76
CA ASP A 301 -1.51 -22.71 30.15
C ASP A 301 -2.77 -23.52 29.76
N LEU A 302 -2.74 -24.24 28.64
CA LEU A 302 -3.83 -25.11 28.21
C LEU A 302 -3.99 -26.32 29.16
N GLN A 303 -2.91 -26.87 29.66
CA GLN A 303 -2.92 -28.01 30.59
C GLN A 303 -3.35 -27.57 31.99
N SER A 304 -2.91 -26.42 32.45
CA SER A 304 -3.31 -25.87 33.78
C SER A 304 -4.71 -25.24 33.75
N GLY A 305 -5.26 -24.91 32.60
CA GLY A 305 -6.51 -24.15 32.46
C GLY A 305 -6.37 -22.64 32.65
N ASP A 306 -5.13 -22.14 32.72
CA ASP A 306 -4.81 -20.71 32.95
C ASP A 306 -4.52 -19.95 31.66
N LEU A 307 -5.36 -20.16 30.64
CA LEU A 307 -5.19 -19.48 29.34
C LEU A 307 -5.10 -17.97 29.47
N ALA A 308 -4.27 -17.34 28.64
CA ALA A 308 -4.06 -15.89 28.63
C ALA A 308 -5.38 -15.11 28.47
N LEU A 309 -6.26 -15.57 27.58
CA LEU A 309 -7.62 -15.07 27.48
C LEU A 309 -8.56 -16.07 28.14
N ARG A 310 -9.06 -15.73 29.30
CA ARG A 310 -10.05 -16.48 30.10
C ARG A 310 -11.05 -15.53 30.72
N GLU A 311 -12.14 -16.03 31.27
CA GLU A 311 -13.18 -15.20 31.88
C GLU A 311 -12.63 -14.09 32.78
N ALA A 312 -11.73 -14.43 33.71
CA ALA A 312 -11.13 -13.49 34.65
C ALA A 312 -10.29 -12.37 33.99
N THR A 313 -9.79 -12.59 32.74
CA THR A 313 -8.95 -11.62 32.05
C THR A 313 -9.72 -10.83 30.97
N VAL A 314 -10.99 -11.14 30.71
CA VAL A 314 -11.83 -10.40 29.75
C VAL A 314 -11.90 -8.90 30.08
N PRO A 315 -12.11 -8.44 31.30
CA PRO A 315 -12.12 -7.01 31.63
C PRO A 315 -10.82 -6.31 31.24
N GLN A 316 -9.67 -6.96 31.48
CA GLN A 316 -8.36 -6.44 31.11
C GLN A 316 -8.19 -6.39 29.58
N LEU A 317 -8.68 -7.40 28.84
CA LEU A 317 -8.68 -7.37 27.38
C LEU A 317 -9.51 -6.22 26.85
N LEU A 318 -10.74 -6.02 27.35
CA LEU A 318 -11.62 -4.92 26.93
C LEU A 318 -10.95 -3.56 27.16
N GLN A 319 -10.30 -3.37 28.30
CA GLN A 319 -9.53 -2.17 28.58
C GLN A 319 -8.37 -1.99 27.57
N LYS A 320 -7.66 -3.05 27.23
CA LYS A 320 -6.59 -2.98 26.20
C LYS A 320 -7.13 -2.66 24.83
N LEU A 321 -8.20 -3.31 24.40
CA LEU A 321 -8.82 -3.07 23.08
C LEU A 321 -9.36 -1.64 22.97
N SER A 322 -9.93 -1.07 24.04
CA SER A 322 -10.35 0.33 24.08
C SER A 322 -9.19 1.33 23.92
N GLN A 323 -7.96 0.92 24.23
CA GLN A 323 -6.78 1.77 24.03
C GLN A 323 -6.25 1.74 22.60
N VAL A 324 -6.33 0.59 21.91
CA VAL A 324 -5.62 0.35 20.63
C VAL A 324 -6.54 0.15 19.43
N ALA A 325 -7.85 -0.01 19.64
CA ALA A 325 -8.78 -0.38 18.56
C ALA A 325 -10.20 0.21 18.77
N ASP A 326 -10.37 1.25 19.56
CA ASP A 326 -11.67 1.89 19.78
C ASP A 326 -12.04 2.82 18.63
N ALA A 327 -13.17 2.56 17.97
CA ALA A 327 -13.62 3.34 16.82
C ALA A 327 -14.00 4.80 17.19
N GLY A 328 -14.56 5.03 18.37
CA GLY A 328 -14.90 6.37 18.85
C GLY A 328 -13.66 7.21 19.13
N LYS A 329 -12.66 6.59 19.74
CA LYS A 329 -11.36 7.22 20.00
C LYS A 329 -10.65 7.58 18.71
N GLU A 330 -10.59 6.66 17.73
CA GLU A 330 -9.95 6.92 16.44
C GLU A 330 -10.71 8.00 15.65
N ALA A 331 -12.04 7.99 15.66
CA ALA A 331 -12.86 9.03 15.06
C ALA A 331 -12.62 10.40 15.71
N SER A 332 -12.61 10.46 17.04
CA SER A 332 -12.34 11.70 17.79
C SER A 332 -10.93 12.23 17.55
N GLY A 333 -9.94 11.32 17.52
CA GLY A 333 -8.56 11.65 17.20
C GLY A 333 -8.40 12.23 15.80
N LEU A 334 -9.02 11.59 14.79
CA LEU A 334 -9.03 12.11 13.41
C LEU A 334 -9.73 13.46 13.31
N ALA A 335 -10.92 13.61 13.92
CA ALA A 335 -11.67 14.86 13.89
C ALA A 335 -10.88 16.01 14.53
N GLY A 336 -10.30 15.78 15.73
CA GLY A 336 -9.45 16.74 16.40
C GLY A 336 -8.22 17.13 15.58
N PHE A 337 -7.53 16.14 15.01
CA PHE A 337 -6.39 16.39 14.14
C PHE A 337 -6.76 17.27 12.93
N LEU A 338 -7.85 16.94 12.22
CA LEU A 338 -8.28 17.71 11.05
C LEU A 338 -8.69 19.15 11.40
N GLN A 339 -9.24 19.39 12.60
CA GLN A 339 -9.60 20.74 13.06
C GLN A 339 -8.40 21.63 13.30
N HIS A 340 -7.23 21.07 13.68
CA HIS A 340 -6.00 21.81 13.94
C HIS A 340 -5.13 22.03 12.69
N LEU A 341 -5.51 21.49 11.54
CA LEU A 341 -4.78 21.74 10.29
C LEU A 341 -4.91 23.20 9.87
N ARG A 342 -3.81 23.78 9.39
CA ARG A 342 -3.83 25.08 8.74
C ARG A 342 -4.60 25.00 7.44
N ARG A 343 -5.58 25.89 7.27
CA ARG A 343 -6.42 25.91 6.06
C ARG A 343 -5.56 26.14 4.82
N PRO A 344 -5.66 25.29 3.80
CA PRO A 344 -4.96 25.50 2.54
C PRO A 344 -5.45 26.79 1.86
N ILE A 345 -4.52 27.53 1.26
CA ILE A 345 -4.86 28.71 0.48
C ILE A 345 -5.21 28.23 -0.92
N ALA A 346 -6.44 28.55 -1.37
CA ALA A 346 -6.81 28.30 -2.75
C ALA A 346 -5.92 29.13 -3.68
N SER A 347 -5.32 28.51 -4.67
CA SER A 347 -4.64 29.19 -5.75
C SER A 347 -5.53 29.19 -6.99
N PRO A 348 -5.53 30.28 -7.80
CA PRO A 348 -6.30 30.27 -9.05
C PRO A 348 -5.86 29.06 -9.88
N ALA A 349 -6.82 28.25 -10.28
CA ALA A 349 -6.57 27.12 -11.17
C ALA A 349 -6.09 27.66 -12.51
N VAL A 350 -4.80 27.77 -12.69
CA VAL A 350 -4.20 27.89 -14.02
C VAL A 350 -4.48 26.58 -14.71
N ALA A 351 -5.14 26.60 -15.87
CA ALA A 351 -5.38 25.40 -16.67
C ALA A 351 -4.01 24.76 -17.01
N LYS A 352 -3.63 23.75 -16.27
CA LYS A 352 -2.36 23.06 -16.48
C LYS A 352 -2.53 21.92 -17.45
N ARG A 353 -1.63 21.82 -18.39
CA ARG A 353 -1.49 20.64 -19.24
C ARG A 353 -0.84 19.54 -18.42
N ILE A 354 -1.34 18.32 -18.55
CA ILE A 354 -0.81 17.17 -17.83
C ILE A 354 0.04 16.32 -18.77
N ALA A 355 1.30 16.15 -18.42
CA ALA A 355 2.18 15.20 -19.05
C ALA A 355 2.12 13.84 -18.33
N VAL A 356 1.70 12.81 -19.02
CA VAL A 356 1.71 11.44 -18.47
C VAL A 356 3.03 10.78 -18.82
N ILE A 357 3.79 10.46 -17.78
CA ILE A 357 5.14 9.90 -17.90
C ILE A 357 5.12 8.36 -17.91
N HIS A 358 4.17 7.65 -18.06
CA HIS A 358 4.12 6.20 -18.31
C HIS A 358 2.68 5.73 -18.57
N GLY A 359 2.58 4.78 -19.48
CA GLY A 359 1.44 3.90 -19.64
C GLY A 359 0.39 4.37 -20.63
N LYS A 360 0.29 3.60 -21.69
CA LYS A 360 -0.70 3.77 -22.73
C LYS A 360 -2.13 3.71 -22.20
N ASP A 361 -2.35 2.82 -21.23
CA ASP A 361 -3.70 2.53 -20.70
C ASP A 361 -4.18 3.55 -19.68
N THR A 362 -3.27 4.28 -19.05
CA THR A 362 -3.58 5.26 -18.00
C THR A 362 -3.92 6.63 -18.57
N LEU A 363 -3.46 6.95 -19.77
CA LEU A 363 -3.72 8.25 -20.42
C LEU A 363 -5.21 8.50 -20.62
N GLY A 364 -5.96 7.49 -21.08
CA GLY A 364 -7.39 7.58 -21.26
C GLY A 364 -8.16 7.82 -19.96
N ASP A 365 -7.75 7.19 -18.87
CA ASP A 365 -8.36 7.35 -17.54
C ASP A 365 -8.05 8.72 -16.95
N ILE A 366 -6.81 9.21 -17.13
CA ILE A 366 -6.42 10.55 -16.68
C ILE A 366 -7.18 11.61 -17.47
N HIS A 367 -7.30 11.43 -18.79
CA HIS A 367 -8.08 12.35 -19.65
C HIS A 367 -9.54 12.42 -19.19
N LYS A 368 -10.18 11.27 -18.95
CA LYS A 368 -11.56 11.20 -18.45
C LYS A 368 -11.71 11.89 -17.09
N LEU A 369 -10.78 11.68 -16.19
CA LEU A 369 -10.80 12.32 -14.88
C LEU A 369 -10.60 13.83 -15.00
N ALA A 370 -9.63 14.29 -15.79
CA ALA A 370 -9.37 15.71 -16.01
C ALA A 370 -10.57 16.44 -16.64
N GLN A 371 -11.26 15.82 -17.59
CA GLN A 371 -12.51 16.34 -18.16
C GLN A 371 -13.61 16.48 -17.10
N LYS A 372 -13.78 15.48 -16.23
CA LYS A 372 -14.78 15.54 -15.15
C LYS A 372 -14.49 16.64 -14.13
N LEU A 373 -13.22 16.94 -13.90
CA LEU A 373 -12.80 18.03 -13.01
C LEU A 373 -12.88 19.41 -13.67
N GLY A 374 -13.06 19.48 -14.99
CA GLY A 374 -13.31 20.72 -15.72
C GLY A 374 -12.14 21.70 -15.82
N ALA A 375 -10.97 21.33 -15.27
CA ALA A 375 -9.89 22.30 -15.04
C ALA A 375 -8.62 22.06 -15.87
N TYR A 376 -8.53 20.93 -16.58
CA TYR A 376 -7.27 20.50 -17.20
C TYR A 376 -7.46 19.99 -18.61
N SER A 377 -6.62 20.46 -19.53
CA SER A 377 -6.43 19.76 -20.80
C SER A 377 -5.37 18.69 -20.58
N VAL A 378 -5.73 17.42 -20.76
CA VAL A 378 -4.75 16.35 -20.86
C VAL A 378 -4.21 16.37 -22.27
N ALA A 379 -3.01 16.84 -22.44
CA ALA A 379 -2.26 16.66 -23.67
C ALA A 379 -1.02 15.85 -23.34
N SER A 380 -0.73 14.82 -24.12
CA SER A 380 0.65 14.38 -24.21
C SER A 380 1.46 15.61 -24.62
N PRO A 381 2.56 15.99 -23.95
CA PRO A 381 3.44 17.04 -24.45
C PRO A 381 3.97 16.70 -25.84
N PHE A 382 3.68 15.53 -26.34
CA PHE A 382 4.06 14.92 -27.57
C PHE A 382 2.79 14.63 -28.37
N ALA A 383 2.28 15.64 -29.01
CA ALA A 383 1.11 15.70 -29.89
C ALA A 383 0.52 14.34 -30.34
N GLY A 384 -0.49 13.87 -29.63
CA GLY A 384 -1.31 12.73 -30.06
C GLY A 384 -0.73 11.33 -29.85
N ALA A 385 0.41 11.19 -29.19
CA ALA A 385 1.08 9.92 -29.00
C ALA A 385 0.98 9.44 -27.54
N SER A 386 0.72 8.16 -27.36
CA SER A 386 0.94 7.50 -26.08
C SER A 386 2.44 7.36 -25.84
N LEU A 387 2.92 7.88 -24.71
CA LEU A 387 4.32 7.80 -24.33
C LEU A 387 4.58 6.53 -23.55
N ASN A 388 5.37 5.65 -24.15
CA ASN A 388 6.22 4.76 -23.39
C ASN A 388 7.64 5.30 -23.52
N TYR A 389 8.30 5.63 -22.43
CA TYR A 389 9.70 5.94 -22.45
C TYR A 389 10.42 5.23 -21.33
N ASP A 390 11.62 4.87 -21.62
CA ASP A 390 12.57 4.31 -20.70
C ASP A 390 13.65 5.36 -20.44
N ILE A 391 14.06 5.51 -19.20
CA ILE A 391 15.12 6.42 -18.81
C ILE A 391 16.35 5.59 -18.49
N ARG A 392 17.44 5.89 -19.15
CA ARG A 392 18.75 5.31 -18.85
C ARG A 392 19.63 6.34 -18.20
N PHE A 393 20.36 5.87 -17.22
CA PHE A 393 21.46 6.59 -16.63
C PHE A 393 22.77 6.10 -17.25
N ASP A 394 23.64 7.02 -17.70
CA ASP A 394 24.98 6.67 -18.15
C ASP A 394 25.95 6.72 -16.95
N PRO A 395 26.44 5.57 -16.44
CA PRO A 395 27.36 5.54 -15.31
C PRO A 395 28.74 6.15 -15.61
N GLN A 396 29.06 6.37 -16.90
CA GLN A 396 30.32 6.99 -17.31
C GLN A 396 30.26 8.52 -17.36
N ALA A 397 29.09 9.10 -17.26
CA ALA A 397 28.88 10.53 -17.28
C ALA A 397 28.75 11.07 -15.87
N ASP A 398 29.80 11.38 -15.15
CA ASP A 398 29.84 12.09 -13.85
C ASP A 398 28.59 11.93 -12.92
N GLY A 399 27.76 10.88 -13.06
CA GLY A 399 26.51 10.67 -12.36
C GLY A 399 25.38 11.64 -12.75
N ARG A 400 25.45 12.35 -13.85
CA ARG A 400 24.47 13.37 -14.26
C ARG A 400 23.88 13.21 -15.65
N GLY A 401 24.41 12.28 -16.45
CA GLY A 401 23.89 11.98 -17.77
C GLY A 401 22.74 10.97 -17.74
N TYR A 402 21.73 11.18 -18.56
CA TYR A 402 20.65 10.24 -18.77
C TYR A 402 20.08 10.35 -20.18
N ASP A 403 19.61 9.22 -20.68
CA ASP A 403 18.90 9.13 -21.95
C ASP A 403 17.42 8.97 -21.71
N VAL A 404 16.60 9.70 -22.46
CA VAL A 404 15.16 9.51 -22.50
C VAL A 404 14.80 8.66 -23.69
N LEU A 405 14.34 7.45 -23.47
CA LEU A 405 13.85 6.55 -24.49
C LEU A 405 12.36 6.75 -24.69
N LEU A 406 11.97 7.21 -25.84
CA LEU A 406 10.58 7.30 -26.26
C LEU A 406 10.24 6.06 -27.08
N SER A 407 9.36 5.19 -26.56
CA SER A 407 8.90 4.01 -27.28
C SER A 407 7.56 4.26 -27.95
N GLY A 408 7.41 3.75 -29.18
CA GLY A 408 6.18 3.85 -29.97
C GLY A 408 6.26 4.83 -31.13
N LYS A 409 5.17 4.98 -31.87
CA LYS A 409 5.06 5.84 -33.10
C LYS A 409 5.20 7.35 -32.81
N VAL A 410 5.96 7.70 -31.77
CA VAL A 410 6.04 9.06 -31.24
C VAL A 410 7.02 9.92 -32.01
N ALA A 411 8.09 9.33 -32.55
CA ALA A 411 9.15 10.11 -33.13
C ALA A 411 8.73 10.87 -34.39
N GLY A 412 7.84 10.31 -35.19
CA GLY A 412 7.29 11.01 -36.37
C GLY A 412 6.35 12.16 -36.04
N ALA A 413 5.89 12.26 -34.76
CA ALA A 413 4.91 13.23 -34.33
C ALA A 413 5.53 14.41 -33.55
N LEU A 414 6.82 14.33 -33.17
CA LEU A 414 7.48 15.42 -32.47
C LEU A 414 7.75 16.61 -33.40
N SER A 415 7.12 17.75 -33.10
CA SER A 415 7.48 18.98 -33.82
C SER A 415 8.95 19.35 -33.58
N PRO A 416 9.64 19.98 -34.53
CA PRO A 416 11.02 20.43 -34.33
C PRO A 416 11.22 21.36 -33.15
N ALA A 417 10.18 22.12 -32.79
CA ALA A 417 10.20 22.97 -31.61
C ALA A 417 10.18 22.17 -30.32
N LEU A 418 9.41 21.09 -30.27
CA LEU A 418 9.34 20.20 -29.11
C LEU A 418 10.61 19.35 -28.98
N GLN A 419 11.15 18.88 -30.08
CA GLN A 419 12.45 18.20 -30.13
C GLN A 419 13.53 19.09 -29.48
N ARG A 420 13.63 20.35 -29.90
CA ARG A 420 14.57 21.32 -29.33
C ARG A 420 14.40 21.54 -27.82
N LYS A 421 13.16 21.54 -27.32
CA LYS A 421 12.90 21.67 -25.89
C LYS A 421 13.31 20.43 -25.08
N LEU A 422 13.36 19.25 -25.70
CA LEU A 422 13.78 18.01 -25.09
C LEU A 422 15.28 17.72 -25.17
N ILE A 423 16.00 18.49 -25.99
CA ILE A 423 17.45 18.37 -26.13
C ILE A 423 18.22 18.39 -24.79
N PRO A 424 17.87 19.26 -23.80
CA PRO A 424 18.57 19.27 -22.53
C PRO A 424 18.54 17.96 -21.76
N PHE A 425 17.68 17.01 -22.14
CA PHE A 425 17.64 15.68 -21.56
C PHE A 425 18.66 14.72 -22.14
N GLY A 426 19.40 15.12 -23.16
CA GLY A 426 20.33 14.25 -23.84
C GLY A 426 19.74 13.59 -25.07
N THR A 427 19.95 12.30 -25.21
CA THR A 427 19.51 11.58 -26.39
C THR A 427 18.05 11.12 -26.26
N ILE A 428 17.24 11.47 -27.25
CA ILE A 428 15.86 10.99 -27.35
C ILE A 428 15.85 9.81 -28.32
N LEU A 429 15.51 8.63 -27.82
CA LEU A 429 15.38 7.40 -28.60
C LEU A 429 13.91 7.05 -28.77
N ASN A 430 13.53 6.64 -29.97
CA ASN A 430 12.25 5.96 -30.19
C ASN A 430 12.48 4.46 -30.44
N THR A 431 11.42 3.67 -30.38
CA THR A 431 11.47 2.23 -30.64
C THR A 431 11.78 1.86 -32.06
N GLU A 432 11.66 2.78 -32.98
CA GLU A 432 12.06 2.63 -34.40
C GLU A 432 13.52 3.06 -34.63
N TYR A 433 14.26 3.24 -33.50
CA TYR A 433 15.70 3.54 -33.52
C TYR A 433 16.11 4.86 -34.16
N GLN A 434 15.22 5.82 -34.27
CA GLN A 434 15.64 7.19 -34.59
C GLN A 434 16.22 7.82 -33.34
N VAL A 435 17.50 8.05 -33.35
CA VAL A 435 18.25 8.69 -32.28
C VAL A 435 18.37 10.17 -32.61
N LEU A 436 17.76 11.01 -31.76
CA LEU A 436 17.98 12.46 -31.81
C LEU A 436 19.08 12.80 -30.80
N ARG A 437 20.27 13.08 -31.28
CA ARG A 437 21.39 13.46 -30.43
C ARG A 437 21.30 14.94 -30.12
N SER A 438 21.29 15.28 -28.85
CA SER A 438 21.30 16.67 -28.39
C SER A 438 22.52 17.45 -28.92
N ALA A 439 23.68 16.79 -29.03
CA ALA A 439 24.93 17.36 -29.56
C ALA A 439 24.83 17.79 -31.00
N GLU A 440 24.01 17.15 -31.83
CA GLU A 440 23.81 17.52 -33.23
C GLU A 440 22.90 18.73 -33.43
N ILE A 441 22.06 19.01 -32.44
CA ILE A 441 21.05 20.07 -32.50
C ILE A 441 21.46 21.31 -31.68
N ALA A 442 22.11 21.12 -30.54
CA ALA A 442 22.59 22.18 -29.69
C ALA A 442 23.77 21.70 -28.80
N PRO A 443 25.00 21.71 -29.33
CA PRO A 443 26.17 21.18 -28.61
C PRO A 443 26.38 21.78 -27.23
N ASP A 444 26.05 23.05 -27.07
CA ASP A 444 26.23 23.80 -25.82
C ASP A 444 25.21 23.40 -24.72
N LEU A 445 24.14 22.72 -25.14
CA LEU A 445 23.08 22.26 -24.22
C LEU A 445 23.15 20.76 -23.96
N ALA A 446 24.02 20.04 -24.66
CA ALA A 446 24.19 18.60 -24.47
C ALA A 446 24.78 18.30 -23.09
N PRO A 447 24.17 17.44 -22.30
CA PRO A 447 24.81 16.90 -21.12
C PRO A 447 26.12 16.22 -21.51
N LYS A 448 27.22 16.52 -20.83
CA LYS A 448 28.49 15.85 -21.08
C LYS A 448 28.35 14.37 -20.77
N GLY A 449 28.74 13.51 -21.68
CA GLY A 449 28.89 12.08 -21.43
C GLY A 449 27.79 11.15 -21.95
N LEU A 450 26.95 11.59 -22.88
CA LEU A 450 25.97 10.69 -23.52
C LEU A 450 26.65 9.69 -24.46
N ALA A 451 26.95 8.52 -23.96
CA ALA A 451 27.29 7.39 -24.78
C ALA A 451 26.01 6.61 -25.12
N LEU A 452 25.77 6.40 -26.40
CA LEU A 452 24.75 5.47 -26.88
C LEU A 452 25.17 4.04 -26.53
N ALA A 453 24.81 3.60 -25.34
CA ALA A 453 24.83 2.18 -25.07
C ALA A 453 23.72 1.52 -25.91
N ARG A 454 24.08 0.92 -27.02
CA ARG A 454 23.27 -0.13 -27.63
C ARG A 454 23.17 -1.21 -26.58
N HIS A 455 21.98 -1.35 -25.99
CA HIS A 455 21.69 -2.50 -25.15
C HIS A 455 22.11 -2.47 -23.68
N PRO A 456 21.83 -3.56 -23.07
CA PRO A 456 20.57 -4.21 -22.87
C PRO A 456 20.02 -3.82 -21.54
N SER A 457 18.79 -4.08 -21.39
CA SER A 457 18.14 -4.10 -20.08
C SER A 457 18.41 -2.86 -19.23
N LEU A 458 17.44 -2.03 -19.21
CA LEU A 458 17.12 -1.09 -18.13
C LEU A 458 17.46 -1.61 -16.73
N ALA A 459 17.62 -2.86 -16.64
CA ALA A 459 17.88 -3.65 -15.52
C ALA A 459 19.15 -3.22 -14.77
N CYS A 460 20.26 -3.05 -15.44
CA CYS A 460 21.55 -2.72 -14.79
C CYS A 460 21.64 -1.28 -14.26
N GLN A 461 20.66 -0.43 -14.55
CA GLN A 461 20.71 1.00 -14.21
C GLN A 461 19.69 1.42 -13.15
N THR A 462 18.99 0.47 -12.58
CA THR A 462 17.88 0.72 -11.65
C THR A 462 18.29 1.32 -10.31
N ALA A 463 19.51 1.16 -9.86
CA ALA A 463 19.99 1.76 -8.62
C ALA A 463 20.02 3.30 -8.68
N ALA A 464 20.32 3.88 -9.85
CA ALA A 464 20.31 5.32 -10.08
C ALA A 464 18.94 5.87 -10.55
N TYR A 465 18.02 5.02 -10.87
CA TYR A 465 16.72 5.35 -11.46
C TYR A 465 15.86 6.35 -10.66
N PRO A 466 15.80 6.32 -9.31
CA PRO A 466 15.03 7.29 -8.53
C PRO A 466 15.47 8.73 -8.74
N GLU A 467 16.77 8.94 -8.72
CA GLU A 467 17.36 10.28 -8.88
C GLU A 467 17.17 10.80 -10.30
N VAL A 468 17.37 9.92 -11.28
CA VAL A 468 17.18 10.22 -12.69
C VAL A 468 15.71 10.57 -12.97
N MET A 469 14.75 9.80 -12.47
CA MET A 469 13.32 10.10 -12.64
C MET A 469 12.93 11.43 -11.99
N GLY A 470 13.40 11.69 -10.76
CA GLY A 470 13.18 12.98 -10.11
C GLY A 470 13.76 14.14 -10.92
N SER A 471 14.94 13.95 -11.50
CA SER A 471 15.58 14.95 -12.36
C SER A 471 14.78 15.18 -13.65
N VAL A 472 14.30 14.12 -14.31
CA VAL A 472 13.48 14.24 -15.52
C VAL A 472 12.15 14.94 -15.25
N VAL A 473 11.45 14.59 -14.19
CA VAL A 473 10.19 15.26 -13.82
C VAL A 473 10.48 16.76 -13.57
N SER A 474 11.49 17.08 -12.80
CA SER A 474 11.87 18.48 -12.50
C SER A 474 12.25 19.27 -13.77
N VAL A 475 12.92 18.64 -14.72
CA VAL A 475 13.26 19.29 -15.99
C VAL A 475 12.03 19.45 -16.87
N LEU A 476 11.14 18.44 -16.95
CA LEU A 476 9.86 18.55 -17.68
C LEU A 476 8.99 19.68 -17.11
N GLU A 477 8.86 19.79 -15.80
CA GLU A 477 8.12 20.87 -15.16
C GLU A 477 8.75 22.25 -15.41
N ARG A 478 10.08 22.34 -15.48
CA ARG A 478 10.79 23.58 -15.80
C ARG A 478 10.64 23.97 -17.28
N LEU A 479 10.69 23.00 -18.20
CA LEU A 479 10.55 23.28 -19.64
C LEU A 479 9.11 23.56 -20.05
N PHE A 480 8.17 23.01 -19.30
CA PHE A 480 6.73 23.12 -19.55
C PHE A 480 6.02 23.51 -18.26
N PRO A 481 6.18 24.76 -17.80
CA PRO A 481 5.64 25.19 -16.50
C PRO A 481 4.11 25.09 -16.42
N GLU A 482 3.44 25.06 -17.56
CA GLU A 482 2.00 24.83 -17.68
C GLU A 482 1.60 23.33 -17.60
N VAL A 483 2.60 22.43 -17.51
CA VAL A 483 2.36 20.99 -17.48
C VAL A 483 2.64 20.45 -16.09
N CYS A 484 1.69 19.74 -15.53
CA CYS A 484 1.91 18.91 -14.37
C CYS A 484 2.32 17.51 -14.80
N CYS A 485 3.48 17.06 -14.36
CA CYS A 485 3.96 15.72 -14.65
C CYS A 485 3.33 14.70 -13.70
N VAL A 486 2.63 13.73 -14.25
CA VAL A 486 1.95 12.66 -13.50
C VAL A 486 2.57 11.32 -13.86
N PHE A 487 2.92 10.55 -12.84
CA PHE A 487 3.53 9.25 -13.02
C PHE A 487 2.46 8.19 -13.27
N ALA A 488 2.44 7.56 -14.45
CA ALA A 488 1.47 6.55 -14.83
C ALA A 488 2.08 5.14 -14.88
N GLU A 489 1.27 4.12 -14.64
CA GLU A 489 1.70 2.72 -14.71
C GLU A 489 1.99 2.25 -16.12
N GLN A 490 3.10 1.54 -16.30
CA GLN A 490 3.27 0.69 -17.47
C GLN A 490 2.49 -0.60 -17.28
N ASN A 491 1.86 -1.04 -18.36
CA ASN A 491 1.21 -2.32 -18.60
C ASN A 491 1.05 -3.25 -17.37
N LYS A 492 -0.15 -3.38 -16.86
CA LYS A 492 -0.53 -4.17 -15.68
C LYS A 492 -0.13 -5.66 -15.74
N ASN A 493 0.22 -6.17 -16.92
CA ASN A 493 0.45 -7.59 -17.17
C ASN A 493 1.91 -8.03 -17.00
N ILE A 494 2.85 -7.11 -16.78
CA ILE A 494 4.25 -7.46 -16.56
C ILE A 494 4.63 -7.06 -15.13
N PRO A 495 4.83 -8.02 -14.23
CA PRO A 495 5.27 -7.73 -12.88
C PRO A 495 6.59 -6.94 -12.91
N TRP A 496 6.67 -5.84 -12.18
CA TRP A 496 7.87 -5.02 -12.08
C TRP A 496 9.13 -5.82 -11.72
N HIS A 497 8.99 -6.81 -10.84
CA HIS A 497 10.07 -7.71 -10.44
C HIS A 497 10.59 -8.61 -11.55
N ALA A 498 9.77 -8.97 -12.54
CA ALA A 498 10.24 -9.76 -13.69
C ALA A 498 11.19 -8.98 -14.63
N ARG A 499 11.04 -7.63 -14.66
CA ARG A 499 11.94 -6.76 -15.43
C ARG A 499 13.22 -6.40 -14.68
N TYR A 500 13.19 -6.40 -13.36
CA TYR A 500 14.27 -5.89 -12.51
C TYR A 500 14.98 -7.00 -11.71
N GLY A 501 14.44 -8.22 -11.64
CA GLY A 501 15.10 -9.38 -11.05
C GLY A 501 16.34 -9.81 -11.83
N GLU A 502 16.28 -9.76 -13.16
CA GLU A 502 17.42 -10.04 -14.05
C GLU A 502 18.57 -9.01 -13.94
N ALA A 503 18.28 -7.84 -13.35
CA ALA A 503 19.24 -6.77 -13.15
C ALA A 503 20.18 -6.95 -11.99
N GLN A 504 19.73 -7.61 -10.93
CA GLN A 504 20.62 -7.91 -9.79
C GLN A 504 21.69 -8.91 -10.15
N GLU A 505 21.40 -9.82 -11.11
CA GLU A 505 22.40 -10.78 -11.60
C GLU A 505 23.46 -10.13 -12.49
N CYS A 506 23.10 -9.09 -13.27
CA CYS A 506 24.06 -8.37 -14.12
C CYS A 506 25.07 -7.51 -13.32
N VAL A 507 24.69 -6.98 -12.16
CA VAL A 507 25.59 -6.16 -11.34
C VAL A 507 26.56 -7.02 -10.54
N ALA A 508 26.18 -8.24 -10.18
CA ALA A 508 27.05 -9.19 -9.47
C ALA A 508 28.13 -9.82 -10.37
N GLY A 509 27.96 -9.77 -11.69
CA GLY A 509 28.93 -10.33 -12.65
C GLY A 509 29.90 -9.30 -13.25
N ALA A 510 29.84 -8.05 -12.83
CA ALA A 510 30.70 -6.95 -13.32
C ALA A 510 31.60 -6.34 -12.24
N ALA A 511 31.72 -6.99 -11.08
CA ALA A 511 32.66 -6.59 -10.00
C ALA A 511 33.93 -7.44 -9.97
#